data_a51e4b999fb1d9db4506bf03e3a6ae64
#
_entry.id   a51e4b999fb1d9db4506bf03e3a6ae64
#
_cell.length_a   1.000
_cell.length_b   1.000
_cell.length_c   1.000
_cell.angle_alpha   90.00
_cell.angle_beta   90.00
_cell.angle_gamma   90.00
#
_symmetry.space_group_name_H-M   'P 1'
#
loop_
_entity.id
_entity.type
_entity.pdbx_description
1 polymer ?
#
loop_
_entity_poly.entity_id
_entity_poly.type
_entity_poly.pdbx_seq_one_letter_code
_entity_poly.pdbx_strand_id
1 'polypeptide(L)'
;MSKRNGKMKYLAIGAAGLTQLKYLYDHQEIYTELEKKGELLYGGMEKIVKEKGLNYQMNHVGSLGSLFFTGQPVVDYVSAKSSDTVAFAEYFKKMLNMGIHMAPSQFEAMFLSAAHTDEIIMETLDAVKLVL
;
A
#
# COMPACT_ATOMS: atom_id res chain seq x y z
N MET A 1 -29.80 19.54 -24.73
CA MET A 1 -30.00 18.45 -23.77
C MET A 1 -28.78 18.13 -22.87
N SER A 2 -27.68 18.90 -22.88
CA SER A 2 -26.42 18.57 -22.21
C SER A 2 -26.26 19.02 -20.74
N LYS A 3 -26.93 20.07 -20.28
CA LYS A 3 -26.75 20.68 -18.96
C LYS A 3 -27.38 19.86 -17.78
N ARG A 4 -28.35 18.99 -18.07
CA ARG A 4 -29.09 18.24 -17.06
C ARG A 4 -28.27 17.02 -16.56
N ASN A 5 -27.48 16.42 -17.44
CA ASN A 5 -26.64 15.25 -17.11
C ASN A 5 -25.43 15.59 -16.22
N GLY A 6 -24.88 16.80 -16.33
CA GLY A 6 -23.76 17.26 -15.50
C GLY A 6 -24.15 17.37 -14.03
N LYS A 7 -25.29 18.04 -13.74
CA LYS A 7 -25.76 18.22 -12.36
C LYS A 7 -26.08 16.91 -11.65
N MET A 8 -26.65 15.91 -12.36
CA MET A 8 -26.92 14.59 -11.79
C MET A 8 -25.65 13.81 -11.45
N LYS A 9 -24.58 13.93 -12.24
CA LYS A 9 -23.29 13.32 -11.93
C LYS A 9 -22.68 13.86 -10.63
N TYR A 10 -22.69 15.17 -10.45
CA TYR A 10 -22.18 15.79 -9.21
C TYR A 10 -23.02 15.43 -7.99
N LEU A 11 -24.34 15.31 -8.14
CA LEU A 11 -25.22 14.89 -7.06
C LEU A 11 -24.95 13.42 -6.65
N ALA A 12 -24.77 12.53 -7.62
CA ALA A 12 -24.47 11.12 -7.36
C ALA A 12 -23.10 10.95 -6.69
N ILE A 13 -22.07 11.67 -7.14
CA ILE A 13 -20.74 11.67 -6.53
C ILE A 13 -20.80 12.21 -5.08
N GLY A 14 -21.52 13.31 -4.87
CA GLY A 14 -21.71 13.89 -3.54
C GLY A 14 -22.45 12.94 -2.58
N ALA A 15 -23.49 12.25 -3.07
CA ALA A 15 -24.24 11.28 -2.27
C ALA A 15 -23.37 10.07 -1.91
N ALA A 16 -22.59 9.54 -2.85
CA ALA A 16 -21.67 8.42 -2.58
C ALA A 16 -20.60 8.80 -1.55
N GLY A 17 -19.96 9.97 -1.71
CA GLY A 17 -18.96 10.46 -0.77
C GLY A 17 -19.54 10.68 0.63
N LEU A 18 -20.73 11.28 0.74
CA LEU A 18 -21.39 11.50 2.03
C LEU A 18 -21.75 10.15 2.71
N THR A 19 -22.22 9.18 1.94
CA THR A 19 -22.55 7.85 2.46
C THR A 19 -21.31 7.15 3.00
N GLN A 20 -20.19 7.21 2.26
CA GLN A 20 -18.92 6.64 2.70
C GLN A 20 -18.40 7.31 3.97
N LEU A 21 -18.39 8.63 4.01
CA LEU A 21 -17.94 9.39 5.19
C LEU A 21 -18.80 9.10 6.42
N LYS A 22 -20.12 9.01 6.23
CA LYS A 22 -21.03 8.65 7.32
C LYS A 22 -20.77 7.22 7.80
N TYR A 23 -20.60 6.28 6.89
CA TYR A 23 -20.27 4.90 7.24
C TYR A 23 -18.97 4.82 8.06
N LEU A 24 -17.91 5.49 7.62
CA LEU A 24 -16.63 5.54 8.34
C LEU A 24 -16.75 6.26 9.69
N TYR A 25 -17.62 7.26 9.81
CA TYR A 25 -17.88 7.94 11.06
C TYR A 25 -18.59 7.02 12.08
N ASP A 26 -19.56 6.23 11.61
CA ASP A 26 -20.31 5.28 12.42
C ASP A 26 -19.52 4.01 12.76
N HIS A 27 -18.40 3.72 12.02
CA HIS A 27 -17.58 2.50 12.10
C HIS A 27 -16.11 2.82 12.33
N GLN A 28 -15.79 3.42 13.48
CA GLN A 28 -14.42 3.81 13.82
C GLN A 28 -13.47 2.61 14.03
N GLU A 29 -14.00 1.44 14.32
CA GLU A 29 -13.25 0.17 14.42
C GLU A 29 -12.46 -0.16 13.16
N ILE A 30 -12.92 0.27 11.98
CA ILE A 30 -12.24 0.05 10.70
C ILE A 30 -10.81 0.63 10.72
N TYR A 31 -10.62 1.79 11.32
CA TYR A 31 -9.28 2.41 11.39
C TYR A 31 -8.33 1.60 12.25
N THR A 32 -8.82 1.08 13.38
CA THR A 32 -8.02 0.20 14.26
C THR A 32 -7.65 -1.12 13.57
N GLU A 33 -8.58 -1.69 12.81
CA GLU A 33 -8.31 -2.90 12.02
C GLU A 33 -7.30 -2.64 10.90
N LEU A 34 -7.42 -1.53 10.19
CA LEU A 34 -6.47 -1.14 9.14
C LEU A 34 -5.07 -0.92 9.70
N GLU A 35 -4.95 -0.32 10.89
CA GLU A 35 -3.66 -0.13 11.55
C GLU A 35 -3.01 -1.47 11.91
N LYS A 36 -3.77 -2.42 12.46
CA LYS A 36 -3.27 -3.78 12.74
C LYS A 36 -2.82 -4.51 11.48
N LYS A 37 -3.59 -4.42 10.40
CA LYS A 37 -3.23 -5.01 9.10
C LYS A 37 -1.99 -4.36 8.50
N GLY A 38 -1.85 -3.04 8.65
CA GLY A 38 -0.64 -2.31 8.26
C GLY A 38 0.59 -2.79 9.00
N GLU A 39 0.51 -2.93 10.32
CA GLU A 39 1.60 -3.45 11.13
C GLU A 39 1.94 -4.91 10.75
N LEU A 40 0.94 -5.74 10.50
CA LEU A 40 1.16 -7.12 10.06
C LEU A 40 1.92 -7.19 8.73
N LEU A 41 1.49 -6.42 7.71
CA LEU A 41 2.13 -6.44 6.40
C LEU A 41 3.48 -5.72 6.43
N TYR A 42 3.51 -4.45 6.82
CA TYR A 42 4.69 -3.61 6.67
C TYR A 42 5.76 -3.95 7.72
N GLY A 43 5.35 -4.25 8.95
CA GLY A 43 6.26 -4.79 9.98
C GLY A 43 6.82 -6.16 9.59
N GLY A 44 5.99 -7.02 8.97
CA GLY A 44 6.43 -8.29 8.39
C GLY A 44 7.45 -8.10 7.27
N MET A 45 7.22 -7.15 6.35
CA MET A 45 8.17 -6.81 5.28
C MET A 45 9.50 -6.27 5.84
N GLU A 46 9.44 -5.37 6.83
CA GLU A 46 10.63 -4.85 7.50
C GLU A 46 11.46 -5.97 8.14
N LYS A 47 10.79 -6.92 8.79
CA LYS A 47 11.43 -8.09 9.37
C LYS A 47 12.12 -8.95 8.32
N ILE A 48 11.46 -9.23 7.19
CA ILE A 48 12.05 -9.99 6.06
C ILE A 48 13.31 -9.28 5.52
N VAL A 49 13.24 -7.97 5.31
CA VAL A 49 14.38 -7.15 4.85
C VAL A 49 15.56 -7.28 5.81
N LYS A 50 15.32 -7.18 7.13
CA LYS A 50 16.35 -7.34 8.17
C LYS A 50 16.91 -8.76 8.23
N GLU A 51 16.06 -9.78 8.19
CA GLU A 51 16.49 -11.19 8.24
C GLU A 51 17.36 -11.59 7.04
N LYS A 52 17.07 -11.00 5.88
CA LYS A 52 17.86 -11.22 4.65
C LYS A 52 19.09 -10.34 4.54
N GLY A 53 19.30 -9.42 5.48
CA GLY A 53 20.42 -8.48 5.45
C GLY A 53 20.36 -7.52 4.27
N LEU A 54 19.15 -7.23 3.76
CA LEU A 54 18.96 -6.31 2.64
C LEU A 54 19.03 -4.87 3.12
N ASN A 55 19.62 -4.03 2.29
CA ASN A 55 19.78 -2.61 2.60
C ASN A 55 18.62 -1.81 1.97
N TYR A 56 17.40 -2.08 2.41
CA TYR A 56 16.17 -1.42 1.97
C TYR A 56 15.48 -0.73 3.15
N GLN A 57 14.65 0.27 2.87
CA GLN A 57 13.92 1.04 3.87
C GLN A 57 12.42 0.78 3.74
N MET A 58 11.77 0.33 4.81
CA MET A 58 10.32 0.24 4.89
C MET A 58 9.79 1.45 5.64
N ASN A 59 9.02 2.29 4.97
CA ASN A 59 8.31 3.42 5.59
C ASN A 59 6.81 3.12 5.58
N HIS A 60 6.14 3.24 6.72
CA HIS A 60 4.70 3.08 6.79
C HIS A 60 4.05 3.94 7.87
N VAL A 61 2.76 4.21 7.68
CA VAL A 61 1.88 4.82 8.67
C VAL A 61 0.48 4.24 8.49
N GLY A 62 -0.04 3.61 9.55
CA GLY A 62 -1.31 2.88 9.48
C GLY A 62 -1.32 1.87 8.32
N SER A 63 -2.31 1.99 7.45
CA SER A 63 -2.50 1.10 6.28
C SER A 63 -1.78 1.54 5.00
N LEU A 64 -0.91 2.53 5.09
CA LEU A 64 -0.15 3.09 3.98
C LEU A 64 1.34 2.76 4.16
N GLY A 65 2.02 2.24 3.12
CA GLY A 65 3.44 1.93 3.22
C GLY A 65 4.16 1.90 1.88
N SER A 66 5.50 2.03 1.93
CA SER A 66 6.37 1.94 0.76
C SER A 66 7.69 1.27 1.13
N LEU A 67 8.08 0.27 0.34
CA LEU A 67 9.40 -0.34 0.44
C LEU A 67 10.35 0.35 -0.55
N PHE A 68 11.33 1.06 -0.03
CA PHE A 68 12.35 1.76 -0.82
C PHE A 68 13.62 0.91 -0.97
N PHE A 69 14.06 0.73 -2.20
CA PHE A 69 15.25 -0.05 -2.56
C PHE A 69 16.51 0.80 -2.41
N THR A 70 16.72 1.33 -1.22
CA THR A 70 17.88 2.16 -0.84
C THR A 70 18.27 1.92 0.60
N GLY A 71 19.57 2.04 0.89
CA GLY A 71 20.10 1.94 2.25
C GLY A 71 20.07 3.25 3.04
N GLN A 72 19.66 4.35 2.41
CA GLN A 72 19.58 5.63 3.07
C GLN A 72 18.20 5.86 3.68
N PRO A 73 18.10 6.52 4.85
CA PRO A 73 16.79 6.92 5.39
C PRO A 73 16.01 7.76 4.37
N VAL A 74 14.76 7.38 4.13
CA VAL A 74 13.87 8.09 3.20
C VAL A 74 12.94 8.98 4.00
N VAL A 75 13.16 10.29 3.92
CA VAL A 75 12.41 11.31 4.66
C VAL A 75 11.76 12.37 3.76
N ASP A 76 12.14 12.39 2.49
CA ASP A 76 11.62 13.31 1.48
C ASP A 76 11.78 12.72 0.07
N TYR A 77 11.32 13.47 -0.94
CA TYR A 77 11.43 13.05 -2.34
C TYR A 77 12.89 12.93 -2.82
N VAL A 78 13.79 13.76 -2.33
CA VAL A 78 15.21 13.73 -2.73
C VAL A 78 15.86 12.42 -2.27
N SER A 79 15.64 12.05 -1.01
CA SER A 79 16.11 10.78 -0.46
C SER A 79 15.42 9.58 -1.10
N ALA A 80 14.11 9.66 -1.42
CA ALA A 80 13.41 8.61 -2.14
C ALA A 80 14.00 8.32 -3.53
N LYS A 81 14.50 9.35 -4.23
CA LYS A 81 15.18 9.21 -5.54
C LYS A 81 16.50 8.42 -5.49
N SER A 82 17.06 8.17 -4.32
CA SER A 82 18.24 7.30 -4.18
C SER A 82 17.90 5.81 -4.39
N SER A 83 16.63 5.46 -4.50
CA SER A 83 16.18 4.07 -4.69
C SER A 83 16.60 3.50 -6.03
N ASP A 84 17.02 2.23 -6.02
CA ASP A 84 17.27 1.45 -7.23
C ASP A 84 15.95 1.05 -7.90
N THR A 85 15.53 1.85 -8.87
CA THR A 85 14.29 1.63 -9.62
C THR A 85 14.33 0.40 -10.53
N VAL A 86 15.53 -0.07 -10.90
CA VAL A 86 15.71 -1.30 -11.71
C VAL A 86 15.45 -2.51 -10.82
N ALA A 87 16.07 -2.56 -9.64
CA ALA A 87 15.82 -3.63 -8.67
C ALA A 87 14.34 -3.67 -8.23
N PHE A 88 13.72 -2.50 -8.02
CA PHE A 88 12.29 -2.43 -7.74
C PHE A 88 11.44 -3.00 -8.89
N ALA A 89 11.75 -2.68 -10.14
CA ALA A 89 11.01 -3.19 -11.29
C ALA A 89 11.11 -4.72 -11.39
N GLU A 90 12.26 -5.32 -11.07
CA GLU A 90 12.42 -6.77 -11.02
C GLU A 90 11.62 -7.39 -9.86
N TYR A 91 11.64 -6.78 -8.69
CA TYR A 91 10.80 -7.17 -7.55
C TYR A 91 9.31 -7.13 -7.93
N PHE A 92 8.84 -6.02 -8.51
CA PHE A 92 7.45 -5.88 -8.97
C PHE A 92 7.04 -7.00 -9.93
N LYS A 93 7.87 -7.31 -10.94
CA LYS A 93 7.58 -8.38 -11.91
C LYS A 93 7.48 -9.74 -11.23
N LYS A 94 8.39 -10.05 -10.28
CA LYS A 94 8.36 -11.30 -9.54
C LYS A 94 7.09 -11.42 -8.69
N MET A 95 6.71 -10.35 -7.98
CA MET A 95 5.45 -10.31 -7.19
C MET A 95 4.23 -10.51 -8.10
N LEU A 96 4.19 -9.83 -9.25
CA LEU A 96 3.12 -9.98 -10.24
C LEU A 96 3.00 -11.42 -10.77
N ASN A 97 4.13 -12.08 -11.04
CA ASN A 97 4.17 -13.49 -11.47
C ASN A 97 3.66 -14.45 -10.38
N MET A 98 3.71 -14.05 -9.12
CA MET A 98 3.11 -14.78 -8.00
C MET A 98 1.63 -14.42 -7.76
N GLY A 99 1.03 -13.61 -8.65
CA GLY A 99 -0.37 -13.19 -8.55
C GLY A 99 -0.61 -11.98 -7.65
N ILE A 100 0.44 -11.32 -7.16
CA ILE A 100 0.34 -10.17 -6.26
C ILE A 100 0.61 -8.90 -7.04
N HIS A 101 -0.44 -8.11 -7.25
CA HIS A 101 -0.35 -6.82 -7.93
C HIS A 101 -0.10 -5.70 -6.93
N MET A 102 1.09 -5.13 -6.97
CA MET A 102 1.51 -4.00 -6.13
C MET A 102 1.49 -2.69 -6.93
N ALA A 103 1.81 -1.57 -6.29
CA ALA A 103 2.06 -0.33 -6.99
C ALA A 103 3.24 -0.48 -7.98
N PRO A 104 3.07 -0.11 -9.26
CA PRO A 104 4.08 -0.40 -10.30
C PRO A 104 5.29 0.54 -10.25
N SER A 105 5.24 1.61 -9.49
CA SER A 105 6.32 2.59 -9.33
C SER A 105 6.89 2.57 -7.93
N GLN A 106 8.22 2.68 -7.83
CA GLN A 106 8.94 2.84 -6.56
C GLN A 106 8.45 4.04 -5.73
N PHE A 107 7.89 5.04 -6.40
CA PHE A 107 7.45 6.30 -5.77
C PHE A 107 5.94 6.31 -5.45
N GLU A 108 5.27 5.20 -5.62
CA GLU A 108 3.87 5.02 -5.25
C GLU A 108 3.77 4.25 -3.93
N ALA A 109 2.81 4.66 -3.12
CA ALA A 109 2.53 3.96 -1.88
C ALA A 109 1.57 2.78 -2.09
N MET A 110 1.74 1.74 -1.29
CA MET A 110 0.81 0.64 -1.18
C MET A 110 -0.26 0.98 -0.14
N PHE A 111 -1.49 0.54 -0.41
CA PHE A 111 -2.63 0.77 0.48
C PHE A 111 -3.29 -0.56 0.84
N LEU A 112 -3.58 -0.74 2.11
CA LEU A 112 -4.44 -1.81 2.58
C LEU A 112 -5.89 -1.30 2.71
N SER A 113 -6.83 -2.19 2.48
CA SER A 113 -8.26 -1.96 2.72
C SER A 113 -8.82 -2.97 3.71
N ALA A 114 -10.02 -2.71 4.21
CA ALA A 114 -10.73 -3.64 5.10
C ALA A 114 -10.96 -5.02 4.47
N ALA A 115 -10.99 -5.10 3.12
CA ALA A 115 -11.18 -6.35 2.38
C ALA A 115 -9.95 -7.27 2.36
N HIS A 116 -8.75 -6.77 2.65
CA HIS A 116 -7.58 -7.63 2.80
C HIS A 116 -7.69 -8.42 4.09
N THR A 117 -7.78 -9.73 4.00
CA THR A 117 -7.79 -10.63 5.17
C THR A 117 -6.36 -10.89 5.66
N ASP A 118 -6.21 -11.39 6.88
CA ASP A 118 -4.90 -11.75 7.42
C ASP A 118 -4.24 -12.86 6.58
N GLU A 119 -5.03 -13.78 6.02
CA GLU A 119 -4.55 -14.83 5.11
C GLU A 119 -3.91 -14.24 3.85
N ILE A 120 -4.58 -13.27 3.20
CA ILE A 120 -4.04 -12.56 2.01
C ILE A 120 -2.75 -11.83 2.38
N ILE A 121 -2.68 -11.22 3.56
CA ILE A 121 -1.48 -10.53 4.03
C ILE A 121 -0.34 -11.53 4.24
N MET A 122 -0.61 -12.67 4.86
CA MET A 122 0.40 -13.71 5.09
C MET A 122 0.90 -14.32 3.77
N GLU A 123 0.01 -14.61 2.81
CA GLU A 123 0.38 -15.06 1.46
C GLU A 123 1.28 -14.01 0.76
N THR A 124 0.96 -12.71 0.94
CA THR A 124 1.79 -11.62 0.41
C THR A 124 3.18 -11.61 1.04
N LEU A 125 3.28 -11.80 2.36
CA LEU A 125 4.56 -11.87 3.08
C LEU A 125 5.39 -13.08 2.64
N ASP A 126 4.77 -14.23 2.43
CA ASP A 126 5.44 -15.42 1.92
C ASP A 126 6.02 -15.17 0.52
N ALA A 127 5.26 -14.52 -0.35
CA ALA A 127 5.73 -14.12 -1.67
C ALA A 127 6.90 -13.11 -1.57
N VAL A 128 6.78 -12.08 -0.73
CA VAL A 128 7.87 -11.10 -0.48
C VAL A 128 9.13 -11.82 -0.03
N LYS A 129 9.01 -12.79 0.90
CA LYS A 129 10.13 -13.58 1.39
C LYS A 129 10.79 -14.43 0.31
N LEU A 130 10.04 -14.91 -0.68
CA LEU A 130 10.59 -15.70 -1.78
C LEU A 130 11.28 -14.84 -2.85
N VAL A 131 10.79 -13.61 -3.08
CA VAL A 131 11.26 -12.80 -4.23
C VAL A 131 12.35 -11.79 -3.88
N LEU A 132 12.44 -11.33 -2.62
CA LEU A 132 13.56 -10.54 -2.10
C LEU A 132 14.75 -11.43 -1.78
#